data_3e2cf4944dbed93f57dbd48f99f5e1e0
#
_entry.id   3e2cf4944dbed93f57dbd48f99f5e1e0
#
_cell.length_a   1.000
_cell.length_b   1.000
_cell.length_c   1.000
_cell.angle_alpha   90.00
_cell.angle_beta   90.00
_cell.angle_gamma   90.00
#
_symmetry.space_group_name_H-M   'P 1'
#
loop_
_entity.id
_entity.type
_entity.pdbx_description
1 polymer ?
#
loop_
_entity_poly.entity_id
_entity_poly.type
_entity_poly.pdbx_seq_one_letter_code
_entity_poly.pdbx_strand_id
1 'polypeptide(L)'
;MNDYELTPMISALVNKVFEQNADQLSPADQPQVVDSANINHDKIIKMLLMSDTLGRVQVIYPTNGMLDVDTLNQKLGRSLEALPDEDVANVIAQYELTKLPAIPDITGLPAIIDEQVLQLDEIYLEADTPEQHIKLSKAAFSVLTQKAKVASFVVPISQIHCNISKPSSDLAQINQAIEKFTSLRIKQRLEDTLELPPLPQSAQDIIHLRANPDAGADELADIIERDPSLAAQVVSWASSSFYNAPGKTLKVPQDQPKGYAPYWQQAMWMALGTTSVISKIDPKQRPSFGLSYLSGLLHNFGYLVLAHIFPPHFKLMCRYIEANRHLDTAYIEHFLLGITREQIGGQLMSVWNMPEEVITALRHQKKPVSADEHTQYACLLQLTHHLLAAHGLLPGGPQEIDDSLYETLHISPEKAQEAVERLLDSQEDVTAIANLMSR
;
A
#
# COMPACT_ATOMS: atom_id res chain seq x y z
N MET A 1 27.71 -26.36 -22.92
CA MET A 1 26.61 -26.18 -21.98
C MET A 1 25.59 -25.39 -22.75
N ASN A 2 24.47 -26.04 -23.06
CA ASN A 2 23.45 -25.42 -23.92
C ASN A 2 22.67 -24.37 -23.10
N ASP A 3 22.83 -23.13 -23.45
CA ASP A 3 21.88 -22.07 -23.10
C ASP A 3 20.59 -22.39 -23.85
N TYR A 4 19.64 -23.00 -23.15
CA TYR A 4 18.27 -23.01 -23.59
C TYR A 4 17.77 -21.57 -23.32
N GLU A 5 17.82 -20.70 -24.31
CA GLU A 5 16.95 -19.56 -24.39
C GLU A 5 15.52 -20.10 -24.26
N LEU A 6 14.93 -19.90 -23.09
CA LEU A 6 13.50 -20.14 -22.87
C LEU A 6 12.77 -19.16 -23.80
N THR A 7 12.33 -19.67 -24.94
CA THR A 7 11.45 -18.91 -25.84
C THR A 7 10.23 -18.53 -25.02
N PRO A 8 9.87 -17.26 -24.91
CA PRO A 8 8.73 -16.81 -24.12
C PRO A 8 7.46 -17.48 -24.66
N MET A 9 6.86 -18.39 -23.90
CA MET A 9 5.69 -19.15 -24.32
C MET A 9 4.43 -18.48 -23.81
N ILE A 10 3.54 -18.13 -24.71
CA ILE A 10 2.16 -17.78 -24.39
C ILE A 10 1.48 -19.05 -23.84
N SER A 11 0.74 -18.91 -22.75
CA SER A 11 0.05 -20.07 -22.16
C SER A 11 -0.86 -20.78 -23.17
N ALA A 12 -0.95 -22.09 -23.04
CA ALA A 12 -1.76 -22.91 -23.94
C ALA A 12 -3.23 -22.47 -23.97
N LEU A 13 -3.73 -21.93 -22.85
CA LEU A 13 -5.09 -21.39 -22.76
C LEU A 13 -5.30 -20.11 -23.59
N VAL A 14 -4.34 -19.18 -23.53
CA VAL A 14 -4.40 -17.95 -24.35
C VAL A 14 -4.38 -18.33 -25.83
N ASN A 15 -3.44 -19.20 -26.24
CA ASN A 15 -3.37 -19.69 -27.62
C ASN A 15 -4.68 -20.34 -28.06
N LYS A 16 -5.30 -21.18 -27.24
CA LYS A 16 -6.57 -21.82 -27.52
C LYS A 16 -7.70 -20.81 -27.76
N VAL A 17 -7.75 -19.72 -26.99
CA VAL A 17 -8.74 -18.66 -27.18
C VAL A 17 -8.53 -17.95 -28.53
N PHE A 18 -7.28 -17.71 -28.91
CA PHE A 18 -6.96 -17.13 -30.23
C PHE A 18 -7.33 -18.08 -31.39
N GLU A 19 -7.06 -19.38 -31.25
CA GLU A 19 -7.46 -20.40 -32.23
C GLU A 19 -8.99 -20.46 -32.40
N GLN A 20 -9.74 -20.36 -31.30
CA GLN A 20 -11.20 -20.34 -31.34
C GLN A 20 -11.78 -19.12 -32.04
N ASN A 21 -11.04 -18.03 -32.12
CA ASN A 21 -11.45 -16.78 -32.78
C ASN A 21 -10.66 -16.51 -34.08
N ALA A 22 -9.96 -17.52 -34.62
CA ALA A 22 -9.09 -17.39 -35.79
C ALA A 22 -9.79 -16.86 -37.03
N ASP A 23 -11.07 -17.16 -37.20
CA ASP A 23 -11.89 -16.69 -38.34
C ASP A 23 -12.13 -15.16 -38.31
N GLN A 24 -11.96 -14.51 -37.14
CA GLN A 24 -12.18 -13.08 -36.94
C GLN A 24 -10.87 -12.30 -36.77
N LEU A 25 -9.75 -12.99 -36.70
CA LEU A 25 -8.45 -12.41 -36.45
C LEU A 25 -7.53 -12.57 -37.65
N SER A 26 -6.81 -11.51 -38.00
CA SER A 26 -5.78 -11.58 -39.02
C SER A 26 -4.47 -12.17 -38.46
N PRO A 27 -3.56 -12.68 -39.31
CA PRO A 27 -2.23 -13.13 -38.84
C PRO A 27 -1.43 -12.04 -38.08
N ALA A 28 -1.71 -10.75 -38.34
CA ALA A 28 -1.09 -9.62 -37.66
C ALA A 28 -1.65 -9.40 -36.23
N ASP A 29 -2.78 -9.98 -35.91
CA ASP A 29 -3.47 -9.84 -34.62
C ASP A 29 -3.08 -10.92 -33.60
N GLN A 30 -2.11 -11.77 -33.95
CA GLN A 30 -1.63 -12.81 -33.03
C GLN A 30 -0.97 -12.17 -31.78
N PRO A 31 -1.15 -12.77 -30.60
CA PRO A 31 -0.57 -12.28 -29.37
C PRO A 31 0.97 -12.39 -29.42
N GLN A 32 1.65 -11.41 -28.88
CA GLN A 32 3.10 -11.36 -28.82
C GLN A 32 3.56 -11.24 -27.36
N VAL A 33 4.53 -12.04 -26.93
CA VAL A 33 5.19 -11.81 -25.63
C VAL A 33 6.25 -10.74 -25.81
N VAL A 34 6.22 -9.78 -24.93
CA VAL A 34 7.15 -8.63 -24.90
C VAL A 34 7.73 -8.46 -23.52
N ASP A 35 8.96 -8.00 -23.45
CA ASP A 35 9.63 -7.69 -22.19
C ASP A 35 9.03 -6.43 -21.56
N SER A 36 8.87 -6.44 -20.25
CA SER A 36 8.32 -5.31 -19.45
C SER A 36 9.15 -4.02 -19.61
N ALA A 37 10.46 -4.13 -19.88
CA ALA A 37 11.30 -2.97 -20.12
C ALA A 37 10.99 -2.22 -21.44
N ASN A 38 10.29 -2.87 -22.38
CA ASN A 38 10.04 -2.37 -23.73
C ASN A 38 8.59 -1.95 -23.99
N ILE A 39 7.78 -1.81 -22.95
CA ILE A 39 6.36 -1.49 -23.09
C ILE A 39 6.03 -0.07 -22.59
N ASN A 40 4.90 0.45 -23.08
CA ASN A 40 4.32 1.64 -22.47
C ASN A 40 3.41 1.23 -21.33
N HIS A 41 3.82 1.52 -20.09
CA HIS A 41 3.10 1.17 -18.86
C HIS A 41 1.69 1.79 -18.79
N ASP A 42 1.45 2.93 -19.45
CA ASP A 42 0.11 3.55 -19.51
C ASP A 42 -0.92 2.73 -20.34
N LYS A 43 -0.44 1.75 -21.11
CA LYS A 43 -1.27 0.87 -21.94
C LYS A 43 -1.46 -0.52 -21.33
N ILE A 44 -0.99 -0.73 -20.11
CA ILE A 44 -1.23 -1.99 -19.39
C ILE A 44 -2.66 -1.98 -18.88
N ILE A 45 -3.37 -3.08 -19.11
CA ILE A 45 -4.69 -3.31 -18.54
C ILE A 45 -4.66 -4.46 -17.54
N LYS A 46 -5.57 -4.38 -16.59
CA LYS A 46 -5.70 -5.34 -15.50
C LYS A 46 -7.11 -5.91 -15.46
N MET A 47 -7.22 -7.13 -14.98
CA MET A 47 -8.49 -7.75 -14.67
C MET A 47 -8.61 -7.96 -13.16
N LEU A 48 -9.74 -7.54 -12.60
CA LEU A 48 -10.12 -7.80 -11.22
C LEU A 48 -11.35 -8.70 -11.19
N LEU A 49 -11.30 -9.76 -10.39
CA LEU A 49 -12.47 -10.56 -10.09
C LEU A 49 -13.24 -9.92 -8.94
N MET A 50 -14.52 -9.68 -9.18
CA MET A 50 -15.45 -9.15 -8.18
C MET A 50 -16.67 -10.06 -8.05
N SER A 51 -17.33 -10.01 -6.90
CA SER A 51 -18.53 -10.81 -6.65
C SER A 51 -19.55 -10.08 -5.78
N ASP A 52 -20.78 -10.50 -5.91
CA ASP A 52 -21.88 -10.22 -4.98
C ASP A 52 -22.83 -11.43 -4.89
N THR A 53 -24.01 -11.25 -4.35
CA THR A 53 -25.02 -12.32 -4.23
C THR A 53 -25.52 -12.86 -5.57
N LEU A 54 -25.33 -12.14 -6.68
CA LEU A 54 -25.71 -12.55 -8.03
C LEU A 54 -24.61 -13.33 -8.76
N GLY A 55 -23.40 -13.41 -8.18
CA GLY A 55 -22.29 -14.17 -8.72
C GLY A 55 -21.05 -13.34 -9.04
N ARG A 56 -20.07 -13.99 -9.68
CA ARG A 56 -18.76 -13.42 -10.02
C ARG A 56 -18.79 -12.69 -11.35
N VAL A 57 -17.99 -11.65 -11.48
CA VAL A 57 -17.73 -10.88 -12.70
C VAL A 57 -16.25 -10.56 -12.85
N GLN A 58 -15.82 -10.32 -14.07
CA GLN A 58 -14.49 -9.81 -14.40
C GLN A 58 -14.61 -8.32 -14.74
N VAL A 59 -13.82 -7.50 -14.11
CA VAL A 59 -13.74 -6.04 -14.35
C VAL A 59 -12.38 -5.74 -14.96
N ILE A 60 -12.38 -5.19 -16.18
CA ILE A 60 -11.18 -4.90 -16.97
C ILE A 60 -11.01 -3.39 -17.09
N TYR A 61 -9.83 -2.91 -16.71
CA TYR A 61 -9.54 -1.49 -16.65
C TYR A 61 -8.05 -1.19 -16.81
N PRO A 62 -7.65 0.06 -17.17
CA PRO A 62 -6.25 0.42 -17.33
C PRO A 62 -5.56 0.60 -15.97
N THR A 63 -4.29 0.20 -15.85
CA THR A 63 -3.52 0.30 -14.60
C THR A 63 -3.15 1.72 -14.18
N ASN A 64 -3.16 2.68 -15.12
CA ASN A 64 -2.94 4.11 -14.83
C ASN A 64 -4.22 4.82 -14.33
N GLY A 65 -5.25 4.06 -13.98
CA GLY A 65 -6.50 4.57 -13.42
C GLY A 65 -6.93 3.85 -12.15
N MET A 66 -7.70 4.55 -11.34
CA MET A 66 -8.35 4.03 -10.13
C MET A 66 -9.75 3.54 -10.48
N LEU A 67 -10.06 2.31 -10.14
CA LEU A 67 -11.41 1.76 -10.24
C LEU A 67 -12.31 2.43 -9.19
N ASP A 68 -13.29 3.19 -9.65
CA ASP A 68 -14.34 3.76 -8.80
C ASP A 68 -15.44 2.70 -8.57
N VAL A 69 -15.32 2.04 -7.41
CA VAL A 69 -16.20 0.91 -7.04
C VAL A 69 -17.66 1.35 -6.93
N ASP A 70 -17.92 2.55 -6.42
CA ASP A 70 -19.29 3.05 -6.25
C ASP A 70 -19.91 3.38 -7.59
N THR A 71 -19.19 4.05 -8.50
CA THR A 71 -19.65 4.32 -9.86
C THR A 71 -19.90 3.02 -10.63
N LEU A 72 -19.00 2.03 -10.53
CA LEU A 72 -19.19 0.71 -11.12
C LEU A 72 -20.50 0.07 -10.63
N ASN A 73 -20.67 0.00 -9.30
CA ASN A 73 -21.83 -0.61 -8.67
C ASN A 73 -23.13 0.10 -9.05
N GLN A 74 -23.15 1.43 -9.06
CA GLN A 74 -24.29 2.23 -9.47
C GLN A 74 -24.70 1.94 -10.93
N LYS A 75 -23.73 1.91 -11.85
CA LYS A 75 -23.99 1.66 -13.28
C LYS A 75 -24.48 0.25 -13.58
N LEU A 76 -24.09 -0.72 -12.75
CA LEU A 76 -24.52 -2.10 -12.90
C LEU A 76 -25.77 -2.45 -12.10
N GLY A 77 -26.16 -1.62 -11.14
CA GLY A 77 -27.22 -1.94 -10.17
C GLY A 77 -26.83 -3.12 -9.26
N ARG A 78 -25.55 -3.24 -8.92
CA ARG A 78 -24.98 -4.35 -8.15
C ARG A 78 -24.24 -3.84 -6.90
N SER A 79 -23.82 -4.76 -6.03
CA SER A 79 -23.04 -4.46 -4.83
C SER A 79 -21.76 -5.31 -4.84
N LEU A 80 -20.96 -5.14 -5.87
CA LEU A 80 -19.73 -5.90 -6.09
C LEU A 80 -18.65 -5.52 -5.09
N GLU A 81 -17.94 -6.53 -4.60
CA GLU A 81 -16.71 -6.42 -3.81
C GLU A 81 -15.59 -7.22 -4.48
N ALA A 82 -14.34 -6.81 -4.26
CA ALA A 82 -13.19 -7.57 -4.77
C ALA A 82 -13.19 -8.98 -4.16
N LEU A 83 -12.85 -9.99 -4.98
CA LEU A 83 -12.72 -11.36 -4.51
C LEU A 83 -11.54 -11.45 -3.53
N PRO A 84 -11.68 -12.19 -2.40
CA PRO A 84 -10.55 -12.48 -1.54
C PRO A 84 -9.43 -13.23 -2.28
N ASP A 85 -8.17 -13.03 -1.86
CA ASP A 85 -6.99 -13.62 -2.52
C ASP A 85 -7.05 -15.14 -2.60
N GLU A 86 -7.57 -15.81 -1.56
CA GLU A 86 -7.74 -17.25 -1.54
C GLU A 86 -8.71 -17.71 -2.65
N ASP A 87 -9.82 -17.00 -2.83
CA ASP A 87 -10.79 -17.29 -3.88
C ASP A 87 -10.22 -17.00 -5.27
N VAL A 88 -9.43 -15.93 -5.42
CA VAL A 88 -8.72 -15.62 -6.67
C VAL A 88 -7.71 -16.71 -6.99
N ALA A 89 -6.91 -17.15 -6.00
CA ALA A 89 -5.95 -18.24 -6.15
C ALA A 89 -6.65 -19.56 -6.57
N ASN A 90 -7.80 -19.87 -5.97
CA ASN A 90 -8.60 -21.03 -6.35
C ASN A 90 -9.09 -20.94 -7.80
N VAL A 91 -9.49 -19.77 -8.27
CA VAL A 91 -9.88 -19.56 -9.68
C VAL A 91 -8.69 -19.73 -10.60
N ILE A 92 -7.54 -19.13 -10.27
CA ILE A 92 -6.30 -19.24 -11.06
C ILE A 92 -5.86 -20.70 -11.20
N ALA A 93 -5.87 -21.45 -10.08
CA ALA A 93 -5.47 -22.85 -10.04
C ALA A 93 -6.32 -23.75 -10.96
N GLN A 94 -7.61 -23.43 -11.15
CA GLN A 94 -8.49 -24.18 -12.05
C GLN A 94 -8.02 -24.14 -13.52
N TYR A 95 -7.27 -23.10 -13.88
CA TYR A 95 -6.78 -22.88 -15.25
C TYR A 95 -5.29 -23.18 -15.41
N GLU A 96 -4.62 -23.68 -14.38
CA GLU A 96 -3.17 -23.98 -14.38
C GLU A 96 -2.32 -22.76 -14.80
N LEU A 97 -2.75 -21.55 -14.37
CA LEU A 97 -2.07 -20.28 -14.62
C LEU A 97 -1.42 -19.77 -13.33
N THR A 98 -0.47 -18.86 -13.46
CA THR A 98 0.09 -18.09 -12.33
C THR A 98 -0.67 -16.78 -12.12
N LYS A 99 -1.20 -16.22 -13.23
CA LYS A 99 -2.05 -15.04 -13.26
C LYS A 99 -3.16 -15.19 -14.29
N LEU A 100 -4.28 -14.53 -14.08
CA LEU A 100 -5.36 -14.47 -15.06
C LEU A 100 -5.15 -13.26 -15.98
N PRO A 101 -4.84 -13.45 -17.27
CA PRO A 101 -4.79 -12.35 -18.21
C PRO A 101 -6.19 -11.78 -18.45
N ALA A 102 -6.28 -10.49 -18.81
CA ALA A 102 -7.54 -9.80 -19.05
C ALA A 102 -8.23 -10.25 -20.36
N ILE A 103 -8.49 -11.55 -20.49
CA ILE A 103 -9.16 -12.20 -21.61
C ILE A 103 -10.43 -12.91 -21.08
N PRO A 104 -11.63 -12.35 -21.30
CA PRO A 104 -12.86 -12.86 -20.72
C PRO A 104 -13.19 -14.32 -21.01
N ASP A 105 -12.90 -14.78 -22.21
CA ASP A 105 -13.24 -16.13 -22.66
C ASP A 105 -12.44 -17.25 -21.93
N ILE A 106 -11.36 -16.89 -21.22
CA ILE A 106 -10.62 -17.87 -20.39
C ILE A 106 -11.49 -18.39 -19.24
N THR A 107 -12.14 -17.49 -18.51
CA THR A 107 -12.97 -17.87 -17.37
C THR A 107 -14.42 -18.08 -17.73
N GLY A 108 -14.88 -17.51 -18.85
CA GLY A 108 -16.28 -17.50 -19.26
C GLY A 108 -17.20 -16.69 -18.33
N LEU A 109 -16.67 -15.97 -17.36
CA LEU A 109 -17.45 -15.12 -16.48
C LEU A 109 -17.92 -13.86 -17.22
N PRO A 110 -19.06 -13.26 -16.83
CA PRO A 110 -19.48 -11.97 -17.36
C PRO A 110 -18.39 -10.92 -17.19
N ALA A 111 -18.08 -10.20 -18.25
CA ALA A 111 -17.02 -9.20 -18.27
C ALA A 111 -17.58 -7.78 -18.41
N ILE A 112 -16.96 -6.84 -17.72
CA ILE A 112 -17.23 -5.42 -17.78
C ILE A 112 -15.91 -4.70 -18.07
N ILE A 113 -15.90 -3.81 -19.07
CA ILE A 113 -14.70 -3.12 -19.53
C ILE A 113 -14.91 -1.62 -19.36
N ASP A 114 -13.89 -0.94 -18.84
CA ASP A 114 -13.90 0.53 -18.83
C ASP A 114 -13.70 1.09 -20.25
N GLU A 115 -14.43 2.16 -20.57
CA GLU A 115 -14.38 2.81 -21.88
C GLU A 115 -12.96 3.24 -22.29
N GLN A 116 -12.09 3.59 -21.34
CA GLN A 116 -10.73 4.04 -21.60
C GLN A 116 -9.87 2.93 -22.22
N VAL A 117 -10.12 1.66 -21.87
CA VAL A 117 -9.42 0.52 -22.47
C VAL A 117 -9.65 0.45 -23.97
N LEU A 118 -10.88 0.73 -24.43
CA LEU A 118 -11.25 0.67 -25.85
C LEU A 118 -10.65 1.83 -26.67
N GLN A 119 -10.09 2.84 -26.03
CA GLN A 119 -9.41 3.95 -26.71
C GLN A 119 -7.93 3.66 -26.97
N LEU A 120 -7.36 2.65 -26.31
CA LEU A 120 -5.97 2.26 -26.51
C LEU A 120 -5.75 1.70 -27.93
N ASP A 121 -4.67 2.06 -28.56
CA ASP A 121 -4.25 1.55 -29.89
C ASP A 121 -3.52 0.20 -29.77
N GLU A 122 -2.80 0.01 -28.67
CA GLU A 122 -2.12 -1.22 -28.26
C GLU A 122 -2.47 -1.54 -26.81
N ILE A 123 -2.49 -2.80 -26.47
CA ILE A 123 -2.90 -3.28 -25.14
C ILE A 123 -1.87 -4.28 -24.64
N TYR A 124 -1.46 -4.11 -23.39
CA TYR A 124 -0.55 -5.04 -22.72
C TYR A 124 -1.29 -5.70 -21.56
N LEU A 125 -1.30 -7.04 -21.56
CA LEU A 125 -1.85 -7.86 -20.49
C LEU A 125 -0.72 -8.40 -19.62
N GLU A 126 -0.99 -8.61 -18.33
CA GLU A 126 -0.08 -9.35 -17.47
C GLU A 126 0.12 -10.77 -18.02
N ALA A 127 1.38 -11.23 -18.08
CA ALA A 127 1.74 -12.60 -18.43
C ALA A 127 2.02 -13.43 -17.15
N ASP A 128 2.38 -14.69 -17.33
CA ASP A 128 2.69 -15.60 -16.22
C ASP A 128 3.94 -15.17 -15.42
N THR A 129 4.86 -14.45 -16.05
CA THR A 129 6.07 -13.92 -15.39
C THR A 129 5.99 -12.40 -15.25
N PRO A 130 6.50 -11.81 -14.15
CA PRO A 130 6.47 -10.37 -13.93
C PRO A 130 7.24 -9.55 -14.99
N GLU A 131 8.27 -10.16 -15.59
CA GLU A 131 9.15 -9.54 -16.58
C GLU A 131 8.53 -9.49 -17.97
N GLN A 132 7.38 -10.12 -18.17
CA GLN A 132 6.75 -10.27 -19.48
C GLN A 132 5.32 -9.77 -19.51
N HIS A 133 4.90 -9.31 -20.67
CA HIS A 133 3.52 -8.94 -20.96
C HIS A 133 3.09 -9.55 -22.30
N ILE A 134 1.78 -9.74 -22.45
CA ILE A 134 1.17 -10.15 -23.71
C ILE A 134 0.69 -8.90 -24.43
N LYS A 135 1.29 -8.58 -25.56
CA LYS A 135 0.87 -7.48 -26.44
C LYS A 135 -0.24 -7.95 -27.34
N LEU A 136 -1.32 -7.16 -27.39
CA LEU A 136 -2.44 -7.33 -28.29
C LEU A 136 -2.67 -6.09 -29.12
N SER A 137 -3.13 -6.27 -30.37
CA SER A 137 -3.69 -5.19 -31.16
C SER A 137 -5.09 -4.81 -30.63
N LYS A 138 -5.50 -3.58 -30.90
CA LYS A 138 -6.87 -3.13 -30.59
C LYS A 138 -7.93 -4.03 -31.25
N ALA A 139 -7.67 -4.50 -32.48
CA ALA A 139 -8.57 -5.37 -33.23
C ALA A 139 -8.72 -6.72 -32.51
N ALA A 140 -7.59 -7.34 -32.13
CA ALA A 140 -7.62 -8.60 -31.39
C ALA A 140 -8.38 -8.47 -30.06
N PHE A 141 -8.09 -7.44 -29.29
CA PHE A 141 -8.77 -7.22 -28.02
C PHE A 141 -10.27 -6.99 -28.18
N SER A 142 -10.68 -6.24 -29.22
CA SER A 142 -12.09 -5.99 -29.52
C SER A 142 -12.86 -7.29 -29.84
N VAL A 143 -12.23 -8.21 -30.57
CA VAL A 143 -12.83 -9.54 -30.87
C VAL A 143 -12.98 -10.35 -29.58
N LEU A 144 -11.93 -10.40 -28.75
CA LEU A 144 -11.94 -11.17 -27.50
C LEU A 144 -12.91 -10.63 -26.43
N THR A 145 -13.30 -9.38 -26.56
CA THR A 145 -14.14 -8.69 -25.58
C THR A 145 -15.51 -8.29 -26.11
N GLN A 146 -15.91 -8.74 -27.31
CA GLN A 146 -17.16 -8.35 -27.96
C GLN A 146 -18.43 -8.63 -27.14
N LYS A 147 -18.38 -9.59 -26.20
CA LYS A 147 -19.50 -9.96 -25.32
C LYS A 147 -19.51 -9.17 -24.02
N ALA A 148 -18.46 -8.41 -23.76
CA ALA A 148 -18.33 -7.67 -22.51
C ALA A 148 -19.23 -6.43 -22.48
N LYS A 149 -19.73 -6.10 -21.29
CA LYS A 149 -20.45 -4.84 -21.08
C LYS A 149 -19.44 -3.70 -20.95
N VAL A 150 -19.68 -2.59 -21.66
CA VAL A 150 -18.83 -1.40 -21.59
C VAL A 150 -19.49 -0.37 -20.67
N ALA A 151 -18.67 0.24 -19.79
CA ALA A 151 -19.10 1.32 -18.90
C ALA A 151 -17.90 2.19 -18.52
N SER A 152 -18.13 3.43 -18.11
CA SER A 152 -17.08 4.34 -17.61
C SER A 152 -17.11 4.32 -16.09
N PHE A 153 -16.08 3.82 -15.46
CA PHE A 153 -15.97 3.67 -14.00
C PHE A 153 -14.54 3.83 -13.47
N VAL A 154 -13.62 4.30 -14.31
CA VAL A 154 -12.24 4.53 -13.92
C VAL A 154 -11.94 6.02 -13.85
N VAL A 155 -11.26 6.42 -12.79
CA VAL A 155 -10.72 7.78 -12.60
C VAL A 155 -9.23 7.75 -12.92
N PRO A 156 -8.75 8.48 -13.94
CA PRO A 156 -7.32 8.59 -14.23
C PRO A 156 -6.54 9.11 -13.01
N ILE A 157 -5.41 8.48 -12.68
CA ILE A 157 -4.57 8.91 -11.55
C ILE A 157 -4.12 10.36 -11.71
N SER A 158 -3.88 10.80 -12.94
CA SER A 158 -3.51 12.18 -13.26
C SER A 158 -4.55 13.23 -12.85
N GLN A 159 -5.80 12.83 -12.63
CA GLN A 159 -6.87 13.70 -12.14
C GLN A 159 -6.96 13.74 -10.61
N ILE A 160 -6.24 12.87 -9.91
CA ILE A 160 -6.21 12.83 -8.45
C ILE A 160 -5.03 13.63 -7.95
N HIS A 161 -5.29 14.88 -7.53
CA HIS A 161 -4.25 15.82 -7.11
C HIS A 161 -3.83 15.59 -5.64
N CYS A 162 -3.22 14.45 -5.37
CA CYS A 162 -2.77 14.11 -4.02
C CYS A 162 -1.60 14.99 -3.56
N ASN A 163 -1.73 15.60 -2.37
CA ASN A 163 -0.65 16.39 -1.78
C ASN A 163 0.34 15.49 -1.03
N ILE A 164 1.31 14.97 -1.74
CA ILE A 164 2.34 14.10 -1.17
C ILE A 164 3.49 14.89 -0.53
N SER A 165 3.76 16.14 -1.00
CA SER A 165 5.03 16.82 -0.72
C SER A 165 4.96 18.25 -0.15
N LYS A 166 3.76 18.80 0.12
CA LYS A 166 3.61 20.20 0.58
C LYS A 166 2.97 20.32 1.97
N PRO A 167 3.77 20.17 3.07
CA PRO A 167 3.23 20.20 4.44
C PRO A 167 2.54 21.52 4.80
N SER A 168 2.97 22.64 4.22
CA SER A 168 2.39 23.97 4.51
C SER A 168 0.90 24.09 4.20
N SER A 169 0.33 23.20 3.40
CA SER A 169 -1.09 23.17 3.08
C SER A 169 -1.87 22.07 3.84
N ASP A 170 -1.20 21.23 4.64
CA ASP A 170 -1.84 20.08 5.29
C ASP A 170 -2.97 20.49 6.23
N LEU A 171 -2.75 21.47 7.10
CA LEU A 171 -3.77 21.93 8.05
C LEU A 171 -5.02 22.48 7.32
N ALA A 172 -4.82 23.23 6.24
CA ALA A 172 -5.93 23.74 5.45
C ALA A 172 -6.72 22.60 4.77
N GLN A 173 -6.01 21.59 4.23
CA GLN A 173 -6.64 20.43 3.60
C GLN A 173 -7.35 19.53 4.62
N ILE A 174 -6.75 19.32 5.79
CA ILE A 174 -7.38 18.58 6.90
C ILE A 174 -8.68 19.29 7.32
N ASN A 175 -8.65 20.60 7.53
CA ASN A 175 -9.85 21.38 7.88
C ASN A 175 -10.91 21.30 6.77
N GLN A 176 -10.53 21.44 5.52
CA GLN A 176 -11.44 21.30 4.38
C GLN A 176 -12.06 19.90 4.31
N ALA A 177 -11.26 18.85 4.51
CA ALA A 177 -11.77 17.48 4.56
C ALA A 177 -12.77 17.30 5.71
N ILE A 178 -12.45 17.82 6.89
CA ILE A 178 -13.34 17.80 8.04
C ILE A 178 -14.64 18.55 7.72
N GLU A 179 -14.59 19.75 7.17
CA GLU A 179 -15.77 20.53 6.80
C GLU A 179 -16.62 19.81 5.74
N LYS A 180 -16.01 19.19 4.76
CA LYS A 180 -16.70 18.40 3.73
C LYS A 180 -17.50 17.23 4.30
N PHE A 181 -16.97 16.60 5.35
CA PHE A 181 -17.58 15.40 5.94
C PHE A 181 -18.29 15.67 7.27
N THR A 182 -18.35 16.94 7.72
CA THR A 182 -18.85 17.26 9.06
C THR A 182 -20.35 17.29 9.16
N SER A 183 -20.78 16.44 10.03
CA SER A 183 -21.56 16.90 11.17
C SER A 183 -20.61 17.47 12.26
N LEU A 184 -21.09 18.45 13.05
CA LEU A 184 -20.41 19.08 14.20
C LEU A 184 -19.62 18.07 15.08
N ARG A 185 -20.04 16.82 15.10
CA ARG A 185 -19.52 15.70 15.86
C ARG A 185 -18.14 15.20 15.41
N ILE A 186 -17.78 15.35 14.15
CA ILE A 186 -16.48 14.92 13.63
C ILE A 186 -15.43 16.00 13.93
N LYS A 187 -15.79 17.26 13.81
CA LYS A 187 -14.94 18.38 14.19
C LYS A 187 -14.57 18.30 15.67
N GLN A 188 -15.56 18.09 16.57
CA GLN A 188 -15.29 17.86 17.99
C GLN A 188 -14.38 16.67 18.25
N ARG A 189 -14.55 15.56 17.53
CA ARG A 189 -13.68 14.38 17.69
C ARG A 189 -12.23 14.64 17.24
N LEU A 190 -12.03 15.45 16.21
CA LEU A 190 -10.68 15.79 15.78
C LEU A 190 -10.04 16.78 16.76
N GLU A 191 -10.78 17.81 17.21
CA GLU A 191 -10.33 18.72 18.25
C GLU A 191 -9.96 17.95 19.52
N ASP A 192 -10.81 17.01 19.97
CA ASP A 192 -10.52 16.08 21.08
C ASP A 192 -9.28 15.22 20.82
N THR A 193 -9.00 14.86 19.56
CA THR A 193 -7.83 14.05 19.18
C THR A 193 -6.57 14.90 19.11
N LEU A 194 -6.68 16.16 18.74
CA LEU A 194 -5.58 17.13 18.64
C LEU A 194 -5.23 17.77 20.00
N GLU A 195 -6.16 17.77 20.97
CA GLU A 195 -5.97 18.27 22.35
C GLU A 195 -5.39 17.22 23.31
N LEU A 196 -4.60 16.26 22.83
CA LEU A 196 -4.11 15.15 23.63
C LEU A 196 -3.09 15.56 24.69
N PRO A 197 -3.10 14.89 25.87
CA PRO A 197 -2.20 15.20 26.97
C PRO A 197 -0.71 14.94 26.62
N PRO A 198 0.23 15.51 27.39
CA PRO A 198 1.67 15.38 27.15
C PRO A 198 2.11 13.92 27.23
N LEU A 199 3.19 13.65 26.51
CA LEU A 199 3.88 12.35 26.41
C LEU A 199 4.08 11.67 27.77
N PRO A 200 3.78 10.38 27.95
CA PRO A 200 4.18 9.59 29.10
C PRO A 200 5.69 9.66 29.34
N GLN A 201 6.11 9.48 30.61
CA GLN A 201 7.53 9.59 31.01
C GLN A 201 8.45 8.68 30.18
N SER A 202 7.97 7.48 29.89
CA SER A 202 8.67 6.48 29.09
C SER A 202 8.92 6.88 27.64
N ALA A 203 8.00 7.63 27.03
CA ALA A 203 8.24 8.19 25.71
C ALA A 203 9.18 9.40 25.76
N GLN A 204 9.16 10.17 26.88
CA GLN A 204 10.17 11.18 27.14
C GLN A 204 11.56 10.56 27.30
N ASP A 205 11.67 9.39 27.93
CA ASP A 205 12.94 8.66 28.09
C ASP A 205 13.49 8.18 26.75
N ILE A 206 12.64 7.74 25.81
CA ILE A 206 13.03 7.46 24.42
C ILE A 206 13.52 8.73 23.70
N ILE A 207 12.87 9.87 23.94
CA ILE A 207 13.28 11.16 23.38
C ILE A 207 14.62 11.61 23.99
N HIS A 208 14.87 11.33 25.26
CA HIS A 208 16.15 11.62 25.92
C HIS A 208 17.31 10.74 25.42
N LEU A 209 17.04 9.53 24.92
CA LEU A 209 18.02 8.73 24.16
C LEU A 209 18.54 9.48 22.91
N ARG A 210 17.75 10.40 22.35
CA ARG A 210 18.18 11.29 21.27
C ARG A 210 19.40 12.13 21.63
N ALA A 211 19.56 12.52 22.88
CA ALA A 211 20.69 13.33 23.35
C ALA A 211 22.00 12.52 23.44
N ASN A 212 21.92 11.21 23.32
CA ASN A 212 23.10 10.33 23.37
C ASN A 212 23.41 9.78 21.97
N PRO A 213 24.39 10.34 21.26
CA PRO A 213 24.76 9.89 19.92
C PRO A 213 25.31 8.46 19.86
N ASP A 214 25.67 7.89 21.02
CA ASP A 214 26.19 6.53 21.16
C ASP A 214 25.11 5.51 21.59
N ALA A 215 23.87 5.95 21.78
CA ALA A 215 22.76 5.06 22.14
C ALA A 215 22.49 4.03 21.06
N GLY A 216 22.55 2.76 21.42
CA GLY A 216 22.38 1.62 20.53
C GLY A 216 21.08 0.85 20.76
N ALA A 217 20.94 -0.26 20.04
CA ALA A 217 19.82 -1.19 20.19
C ALA A 217 19.70 -1.75 21.61
N ASP A 218 20.83 -1.95 22.28
CA ASP A 218 20.88 -2.50 23.64
C ASP A 218 20.26 -1.55 24.68
N GLU A 219 20.49 -0.24 24.56
CA GLU A 219 19.89 0.75 25.46
C GLU A 219 18.40 0.94 25.21
N LEU A 220 17.97 0.82 23.94
CA LEU A 220 16.56 0.81 23.60
C LEU A 220 15.88 -0.49 24.10
N ALA A 221 16.55 -1.64 23.94
CA ALA A 221 16.09 -2.92 24.49
C ALA A 221 15.98 -2.84 26.02
N ASP A 222 16.95 -2.27 26.70
CA ASP A 222 16.95 -2.04 28.15
C ASP A 222 15.75 -1.19 28.62
N ILE A 223 15.36 -0.18 27.86
CA ILE A 223 14.18 0.66 28.17
C ILE A 223 12.91 -0.12 27.94
N ILE A 224 12.85 -0.90 26.85
CA ILE A 224 11.69 -1.74 26.51
C ILE A 224 11.58 -2.93 27.50
N GLU A 225 12.70 -3.55 27.91
CA GLU A 225 12.72 -4.66 28.87
C GLU A 225 12.38 -4.24 30.31
N ARG A 226 12.80 -3.03 30.71
CA ARG A 226 12.44 -2.48 32.04
C ARG A 226 10.97 -2.07 32.13
N ASP A 227 10.35 -1.82 31.00
CA ASP A 227 8.94 -1.49 30.92
C ASP A 227 8.29 -2.24 29.76
N PRO A 228 7.88 -3.54 29.97
CA PRO A 228 7.10 -4.29 28.98
C PRO A 228 5.80 -3.57 28.60
N SER A 229 5.39 -2.60 29.46
CA SER A 229 4.34 -1.66 29.14
C SER A 229 4.78 -0.61 28.15
N LEU A 230 6.07 -0.43 27.85
CA LEU A 230 6.53 0.62 26.96
C LEU A 230 6.22 0.32 25.50
N ALA A 231 6.52 -0.87 25.02
CA ALA A 231 6.01 -1.33 23.73
C ALA A 231 4.47 -1.43 23.79
N ALA A 232 3.92 -1.98 24.88
CA ALA A 232 2.48 -1.97 25.15
C ALA A 232 1.93 -0.57 25.43
N GLN A 233 2.71 0.42 25.91
CA GLN A 233 2.28 1.80 26.11
C GLN A 233 2.48 2.68 24.88
N VAL A 234 3.50 2.51 24.07
CA VAL A 234 3.53 3.09 22.72
C VAL A 234 2.38 2.51 21.91
N VAL A 235 1.99 1.29 22.17
CA VAL A 235 0.84 0.58 21.61
C VAL A 235 -0.45 0.94 22.32
N SER A 236 -0.46 1.02 23.63
CA SER A 236 -1.57 1.53 24.43
C SER A 236 -1.73 3.04 24.22
N TRP A 237 -0.70 3.74 23.87
CA TRP A 237 -0.68 5.09 23.36
C TRP A 237 -1.45 5.19 22.05
N ALA A 238 -1.12 4.33 21.11
CA ALA A 238 -1.88 4.22 19.87
C ALA A 238 -3.27 3.62 20.08
N SER A 239 -3.47 2.83 21.13
CA SER A 239 -4.70 2.05 21.29
C SER A 239 -5.57 2.39 22.50
N SER A 240 -5.13 3.05 23.55
CA SER A 240 -5.98 2.97 24.70
C SER A 240 -6.21 4.18 25.55
N SER A 241 -5.27 4.92 25.93
CA SER A 241 -5.55 5.75 27.09
C SER A 241 -5.14 7.19 26.94
N PHE A 242 -4.88 7.58 25.75
CA PHE A 242 -4.71 8.97 25.41
C PHE A 242 -5.95 9.81 25.71
N TYR A 243 -7.08 9.12 25.85
CA TYR A 243 -8.34 9.74 26.21
C TYR A 243 -8.72 9.29 27.61
N ASN A 244 -8.26 10.00 28.61
CA ASN A 244 -8.81 9.93 29.95
C ASN A 244 -10.27 10.47 30.01
N ALA A 245 -10.95 10.50 28.88
CA ALA A 245 -12.39 10.58 28.81
C ALA A 245 -12.95 9.16 28.96
N PRO A 246 -13.75 8.86 29.96
CA PRO A 246 -14.29 7.51 30.16
C PRO A 246 -14.99 7.05 28.87
N GLY A 247 -14.43 6.07 28.19
CA GLY A 247 -15.05 5.36 27.07
C GLY A 247 -14.51 5.57 25.67
N LYS A 248 -13.36 6.28 25.46
CA LYS A 248 -12.83 6.51 24.10
C LYS A 248 -11.39 6.02 23.98
N THR A 249 -11.20 4.82 23.50
CA THR A 249 -9.90 4.27 23.11
C THR A 249 -9.78 4.30 21.58
N LEU A 250 -8.62 4.69 21.03
CA LEU A 250 -8.26 4.43 19.63
C LEU A 250 -8.08 2.92 19.49
N LYS A 251 -9.16 2.23 19.15
CA LYS A 251 -9.10 0.79 18.85
C LYS A 251 -8.62 0.61 17.41
N VAL A 252 -7.82 -0.44 17.19
CA VAL A 252 -7.60 -0.93 15.84
C VAL A 252 -8.96 -1.18 15.20
N PRO A 253 -9.24 -0.60 14.03
CA PRO A 253 -10.52 -0.79 13.38
C PRO A 253 -10.73 -2.28 13.07
N GLN A 254 -11.96 -2.76 13.26
CA GLN A 254 -12.32 -4.12 12.89
C GLN A 254 -12.31 -4.29 11.36
N ASP A 255 -12.66 -3.23 10.64
CA ASP A 255 -12.57 -3.20 9.19
C ASP A 255 -11.11 -2.96 8.79
N GLN A 256 -10.53 -3.90 8.06
CA GLN A 256 -9.21 -3.80 7.44
C GLN A 256 -9.30 -4.31 6.01
N PRO A 257 -8.49 -3.80 5.08
CA PRO A 257 -8.48 -4.34 3.72
C PRO A 257 -8.12 -5.83 3.74
N LYS A 258 -8.94 -6.65 3.10
CA LYS A 258 -8.71 -8.10 3.00
C LYS A 258 -7.37 -8.38 2.31
N GLY A 259 -6.64 -9.40 2.78
CA GLY A 259 -5.33 -9.77 2.23
C GLY A 259 -4.15 -8.92 2.74
N TYR A 260 -4.38 -8.01 3.70
CA TYR A 260 -3.33 -7.23 4.35
C TYR A 260 -3.04 -7.79 5.74
N ALA A 261 -1.78 -7.76 6.15
CA ALA A 261 -1.41 -8.11 7.52
C ALA A 261 -2.10 -7.17 8.53
N PRO A 262 -2.42 -7.64 9.74
CA PRO A 262 -2.97 -6.80 10.79
C PRO A 262 -2.12 -5.56 11.06
N TYR A 263 -2.76 -4.44 11.43
CA TYR A 263 -2.10 -3.15 11.67
C TYR A 263 -0.83 -3.27 12.54
N TRP A 264 -0.91 -3.94 13.68
CA TRP A 264 0.22 -4.09 14.59
C TRP A 264 1.34 -4.95 14.03
N GLN A 265 1.00 -5.93 13.22
CA GLN A 265 2.01 -6.74 12.53
C GLN A 265 2.79 -5.89 11.52
N GLN A 266 2.09 -5.04 10.75
CA GLN A 266 2.75 -4.09 9.86
C GLN A 266 3.63 -3.10 10.62
N ALA A 267 3.13 -2.55 11.75
CA ALA A 267 3.88 -1.62 12.59
C ALA A 267 5.16 -2.25 13.15
N MET A 268 5.09 -3.49 13.63
CA MET A 268 6.25 -4.21 14.13
C MET A 268 7.26 -4.54 13.04
N TRP A 269 6.81 -4.99 11.87
CA TRP A 269 7.71 -5.22 10.74
C TRP A 269 8.47 -3.96 10.36
N MET A 270 7.79 -2.81 10.30
CA MET A 270 8.44 -1.54 10.01
C MET A 270 9.42 -1.12 11.11
N ALA A 271 9.04 -1.22 12.38
CA ALA A 271 9.90 -0.85 13.50
C ALA A 271 11.20 -1.67 13.54
N LEU A 272 11.07 -2.99 13.41
CA LEU A 272 12.23 -3.90 13.41
C LEU A 272 13.01 -3.80 12.09
N GLY A 273 12.33 -3.62 10.96
CA GLY A 273 12.96 -3.43 9.65
C GLY A 273 13.85 -2.20 9.61
N THR A 274 13.35 -1.04 10.08
CA THR A 274 14.14 0.19 10.13
C THR A 274 15.39 0.02 10.99
N THR A 275 15.27 -0.59 12.17
CA THR A 275 16.42 -0.84 13.04
C THR A 275 17.40 -1.85 12.47
N SER A 276 16.92 -2.88 11.78
CA SER A 276 17.77 -3.83 11.09
C SER A 276 18.57 -3.17 9.98
N VAL A 277 17.92 -2.34 9.13
CA VAL A 277 18.58 -1.61 8.04
C VAL A 277 19.66 -0.68 8.59
N ILE A 278 19.35 0.18 9.59
CA ILE A 278 20.34 1.10 10.15
C ILE A 278 21.50 0.39 10.85
N SER A 279 21.31 -0.82 11.34
CA SER A 279 22.40 -1.61 11.95
C SER A 279 23.55 -1.86 10.96
N LYS A 280 23.29 -1.82 9.66
CA LYS A 280 24.27 -2.02 8.58
C LYS A 280 24.92 -0.73 8.08
N ILE A 281 24.48 0.43 8.55
CA ILE A 281 25.05 1.75 8.25
C ILE A 281 26.19 2.04 9.20
N ASP A 282 27.24 2.74 8.71
CA ASP A 282 28.35 3.17 9.54
C ASP A 282 27.85 3.97 10.76
N PRO A 283 28.30 3.68 11.99
CA PRO A 283 27.87 4.38 13.20
C PRO A 283 27.95 5.92 13.16
N LYS A 284 28.85 6.46 12.33
CA LYS A 284 29.02 7.92 12.19
C LYS A 284 27.99 8.58 11.28
N GLN A 285 27.30 7.79 10.46
CA GLN A 285 26.36 8.28 9.43
C GLN A 285 24.93 7.81 9.67
N ARG A 286 24.75 6.85 10.56
CA ARG A 286 23.43 6.26 10.79
C ARG A 286 22.49 7.18 11.56
N PRO A 287 21.18 7.14 11.23
CA PRO A 287 20.12 7.72 12.04
C PRO A 287 20.09 7.15 13.46
N SER A 288 19.48 7.88 14.41
CA SER A 288 19.26 7.38 15.77
C SER A 288 18.40 6.10 15.77
N PHE A 289 18.84 5.07 16.49
CA PHE A 289 18.09 3.81 16.63
C PHE A 289 16.69 4.03 17.21
N GLY A 290 16.61 4.78 18.32
CA GLY A 290 15.33 5.03 18.99
C GLY A 290 14.35 5.77 18.13
N LEU A 291 14.78 6.82 17.40
CA LEU A 291 13.91 7.58 16.51
C LEU A 291 13.51 6.77 15.26
N SER A 292 14.42 5.93 14.74
CA SER A 292 14.12 5.06 13.60
C SER A 292 13.12 3.98 13.99
N TYR A 293 13.28 3.34 15.15
CA TYR A 293 12.30 2.40 15.68
C TYR A 293 10.94 3.04 15.86
N LEU A 294 10.91 4.22 16.52
CA LEU A 294 9.67 4.95 16.78
C LEU A 294 8.98 5.38 15.47
N SER A 295 9.74 5.88 14.50
CA SER A 295 9.19 6.24 13.18
C SER A 295 8.60 5.01 12.47
N GLY A 296 9.29 3.87 12.51
CA GLY A 296 8.79 2.62 11.96
C GLY A 296 7.51 2.15 12.66
N LEU A 297 7.46 2.20 13.98
CA LEU A 297 6.28 1.79 14.77
C LEU A 297 5.06 2.68 14.49
N LEU A 298 5.28 3.98 14.34
CA LEU A 298 4.23 4.98 14.12
C LEU A 298 3.94 5.26 12.63
N HIS A 299 4.68 4.65 11.69
CA HIS A 299 4.60 4.98 10.27
C HIS A 299 3.17 5.01 9.71
N ASN A 300 2.30 4.16 10.21
CA ASN A 300 0.92 4.02 9.76
C ASN A 300 -0.11 4.56 10.77
N PHE A 301 0.31 5.40 11.73
CA PHE A 301 -0.57 5.91 12.78
C PHE A 301 -1.75 6.73 12.23
N GLY A 302 -1.53 7.50 11.18
CA GLY A 302 -2.59 8.24 10.49
C GLY A 302 -3.73 7.36 9.99
N TYR A 303 -3.47 6.08 9.69
CA TYR A 303 -4.50 5.11 9.34
C TYR A 303 -5.49 4.86 10.49
N LEU A 304 -4.99 4.73 11.73
CA LEU A 304 -5.86 4.58 12.91
C LEU A 304 -6.69 5.84 13.14
N VAL A 305 -6.08 7.01 12.93
CA VAL A 305 -6.75 8.29 13.07
C VAL A 305 -7.89 8.42 12.06
N LEU A 306 -7.62 8.12 10.79
CA LEU A 306 -8.66 8.11 9.74
C LEU A 306 -9.81 7.16 10.08
N ALA A 307 -9.50 5.97 10.55
CA ALA A 307 -10.50 4.99 10.95
C ALA A 307 -11.38 5.47 12.12
N HIS A 308 -10.77 6.20 13.05
CA HIS A 308 -11.48 6.72 14.22
C HIS A 308 -12.35 7.94 13.88
N ILE A 309 -11.84 8.84 13.04
CA ILE A 309 -12.53 10.10 12.67
C ILE A 309 -13.61 9.85 11.62
N PHE A 310 -13.35 8.99 10.64
CA PHE A 310 -14.22 8.74 9.50
C PHE A 310 -14.70 7.28 9.39
N PRO A 311 -15.31 6.67 10.43
CA PRO A 311 -15.61 5.23 10.42
C PRO A 311 -16.40 4.74 9.21
N PRO A 312 -17.46 5.43 8.74
CA PRO A 312 -18.21 4.97 7.55
C PRO A 312 -17.37 5.03 6.27
N HIS A 313 -16.56 6.09 6.12
CA HIS A 313 -15.69 6.27 4.95
C HIS A 313 -14.49 5.33 5.00
N PHE A 314 -14.04 4.97 6.20
CA PHE A 314 -12.94 4.03 6.40
C PHE A 314 -13.28 2.65 5.84
N LYS A 315 -14.48 2.14 6.11
CA LYS A 315 -14.97 0.89 5.51
C LYS A 315 -15.00 0.96 3.99
N LEU A 316 -15.50 2.08 3.45
CA LEU A 316 -15.47 2.32 2.01
C LEU A 316 -14.05 2.35 1.47
N MET A 317 -13.13 3.03 2.15
CA MET A 317 -11.71 3.10 1.80
C MET A 317 -11.08 1.70 1.75
N CYS A 318 -11.37 0.81 2.69
CA CYS A 318 -10.89 -0.57 2.65
C CYS A 318 -11.33 -1.29 1.37
N ARG A 319 -12.60 -1.16 0.97
CA ARG A 319 -13.11 -1.74 -0.28
C ARG A 319 -12.43 -1.18 -1.52
N TYR A 320 -12.13 0.13 -1.54
CA TYR A 320 -11.38 0.75 -2.63
C TYR A 320 -9.92 0.29 -2.67
N ILE A 321 -9.27 0.13 -1.52
CA ILE A 321 -7.91 -0.42 -1.44
C ILE A 321 -7.89 -1.86 -1.98
N GLU A 322 -8.86 -2.69 -1.60
CA GLU A 322 -8.99 -4.07 -2.10
C GLU A 322 -9.14 -4.14 -3.61
N ALA A 323 -9.90 -3.22 -4.19
CA ALA A 323 -10.14 -3.16 -5.63
C ALA A 323 -8.98 -2.52 -6.42
N ASN A 324 -8.11 -1.76 -5.77
CA ASN A 324 -7.04 -0.97 -6.40
C ASN A 324 -5.65 -1.25 -5.82
N ARG A 325 -5.33 -2.51 -5.53
CA ARG A 325 -4.05 -2.91 -4.90
C ARG A 325 -2.80 -2.52 -5.69
N HIS A 326 -2.94 -2.18 -6.97
CA HIS A 326 -1.86 -1.73 -7.84
C HIS A 326 -1.50 -0.25 -7.63
N LEU A 327 -2.33 0.50 -6.89
CA LEU A 327 -2.12 1.91 -6.62
C LEU A 327 -1.58 2.16 -5.22
N ASP A 328 -0.86 3.26 -5.07
CA ASP A 328 -0.56 3.78 -3.73
C ASP A 328 -1.86 4.22 -3.04
N THR A 329 -2.01 3.81 -1.78
CA THR A 329 -3.20 4.10 -0.96
C THR A 329 -3.47 5.59 -0.82
N ALA A 330 -2.45 6.44 -0.94
CA ALA A 330 -2.59 7.89 -0.87
C ALA A 330 -3.55 8.45 -1.94
N TYR A 331 -3.58 7.86 -3.14
CA TYR A 331 -4.54 8.26 -4.18
C TYR A 331 -5.98 7.93 -3.77
N ILE A 332 -6.19 6.76 -3.19
CA ILE A 332 -7.50 6.31 -2.73
C ILE A 332 -7.99 7.18 -1.57
N GLU A 333 -7.13 7.41 -0.59
CA GLU A 333 -7.42 8.25 0.57
C GLU A 333 -7.76 9.67 0.15
N HIS A 334 -6.94 10.25 -0.74
CA HIS A 334 -7.19 11.59 -1.23
C HIS A 334 -8.49 11.68 -2.04
N PHE A 335 -8.77 10.69 -2.89
CA PHE A 335 -10.02 10.65 -3.68
C PHE A 335 -11.25 10.61 -2.77
N LEU A 336 -11.24 9.76 -1.76
CA LEU A 336 -12.38 9.57 -0.86
C LEU A 336 -12.49 10.67 0.20
N LEU A 337 -11.37 11.05 0.80
CA LEU A 337 -11.33 11.90 1.99
C LEU A 337 -10.80 13.31 1.71
N GLY A 338 -10.05 13.53 0.64
CA GLY A 338 -9.34 14.78 0.35
C GLY A 338 -8.04 14.97 1.13
N ILE A 339 -7.67 13.99 1.97
CA ILE A 339 -6.42 13.95 2.75
C ILE A 339 -5.85 12.55 2.78
N THR A 340 -4.57 12.43 3.15
CA THR A 340 -3.89 11.14 3.31
C THR A 340 -3.54 10.87 4.77
N ARG A 341 -3.25 9.61 5.08
CA ARG A 341 -2.78 9.21 6.41
C ARG A 341 -1.46 9.86 6.80
N GLU A 342 -0.59 10.12 5.83
CA GLU A 342 0.69 10.78 6.06
C GLU A 342 0.48 12.25 6.49
N GLN A 343 -0.48 12.95 5.88
CA GLN A 343 -0.80 14.33 6.26
C GLN A 343 -1.35 14.40 7.69
N ILE A 344 -2.35 13.58 8.01
CA ILE A 344 -2.96 13.60 9.34
C ILE A 344 -2.01 13.04 10.41
N GLY A 345 -1.22 12.02 10.08
CA GLY A 345 -0.20 11.47 10.96
C GLY A 345 0.89 12.50 11.29
N GLY A 346 1.45 13.16 10.27
CA GLY A 346 2.45 14.21 10.45
C GLY A 346 1.92 15.39 11.27
N GLN A 347 0.69 15.86 10.97
CA GLN A 347 0.07 16.94 11.72
C GLN A 347 -0.15 16.57 13.20
N LEU A 348 -0.60 15.34 13.47
CA LEU A 348 -0.81 14.89 14.84
C LEU A 348 0.51 14.78 15.61
N MET A 349 1.57 14.25 14.99
CA MET A 349 2.90 14.20 15.60
C MET A 349 3.42 15.62 15.93
N SER A 350 3.16 16.59 15.06
CA SER A 350 3.50 18.00 15.32
C SER A 350 2.74 18.57 16.52
N VAL A 351 1.44 18.32 16.62
CA VAL A 351 0.62 18.73 17.78
C VAL A 351 1.12 18.09 19.08
N TRP A 352 1.63 16.87 19.02
CA TRP A 352 2.20 16.17 20.18
C TRP A 352 3.63 16.59 20.51
N ASN A 353 4.18 17.59 19.81
CA ASN A 353 5.58 18.01 19.95
C ASN A 353 6.59 16.88 19.83
N MET A 354 6.31 15.94 18.91
CA MET A 354 7.26 14.87 18.59
C MET A 354 8.52 15.45 17.93
N PRO A 355 9.67 14.74 18.01
CA PRO A 355 10.87 15.13 17.29
C PRO A 355 10.61 15.36 15.80
N GLU A 356 11.24 16.38 15.22
CA GLU A 356 11.09 16.72 13.80
C GLU A 356 11.48 15.56 12.89
N GLU A 357 12.41 14.70 13.31
CA GLU A 357 12.79 13.48 12.62
C GLU A 357 11.60 12.54 12.43
N VAL A 358 10.77 12.38 13.46
CA VAL A 358 9.58 11.52 13.41
C VAL A 358 8.49 12.17 12.56
N ILE A 359 8.28 13.49 12.73
CA ILE A 359 7.29 14.24 11.95
C ILE A 359 7.64 14.14 10.47
N THR A 360 8.89 14.45 10.10
CA THR A 360 9.40 14.36 8.73
C THR A 360 9.30 12.94 8.18
N ALA A 361 9.69 11.94 8.97
CA ALA A 361 9.61 10.54 8.58
C ALA A 361 8.18 10.17 8.18
N LEU A 362 7.21 10.39 9.05
CA LEU A 362 5.81 9.99 8.82
C LEU A 362 5.18 10.78 7.67
N ARG A 363 5.46 12.10 7.61
CA ARG A 363 4.87 12.96 6.60
C ARG A 363 5.38 12.69 5.19
N HIS A 364 6.66 12.36 5.07
CA HIS A 364 7.35 12.23 3.79
C HIS A 364 7.75 10.81 3.40
N GLN A 365 7.32 9.78 4.13
CA GLN A 365 7.69 8.38 3.88
C GLN A 365 7.38 7.88 2.46
N LYS A 366 6.41 8.47 1.77
CA LYS A 366 6.06 8.11 0.39
C LYS A 366 6.89 8.86 -0.66
N LYS A 367 7.34 10.05 -0.34
CA LYS A 367 8.14 10.90 -1.20
C LYS A 367 9.06 11.78 -0.36
N PRO A 368 10.24 11.28 0.01
CA PRO A 368 11.23 12.07 0.75
C PRO A 368 11.59 13.35 0.01
N VAL A 369 11.75 14.44 0.77
CA VAL A 369 12.12 15.75 0.23
C VAL A 369 13.59 15.97 0.52
N SER A 370 14.45 15.94 -0.48
CA SER A 370 15.91 15.98 -0.36
C SER A 370 16.47 17.26 0.30
N ALA A 371 15.67 18.32 0.37
CA ALA A 371 16.07 19.59 1.01
C ALA A 371 15.78 19.64 2.52
N ASP A 372 15.14 18.61 3.10
CA ASP A 372 14.82 18.55 4.52
C ASP A 372 16.01 17.96 5.30
N GLU A 373 16.37 18.59 6.44
CA GLU A 373 17.47 18.15 7.30
C GLU A 373 17.29 16.72 7.81
N HIS A 374 16.04 16.28 8.01
CA HIS A 374 15.69 14.97 8.55
C HIS A 374 15.22 13.98 7.49
N THR A 375 15.47 14.26 6.21
CA THR A 375 15.00 13.43 5.09
C THR A 375 15.45 11.98 5.16
N GLN A 376 16.59 11.70 5.81
CA GLN A 376 17.10 10.35 6.00
C GLN A 376 16.13 9.41 6.72
N TYR A 377 15.29 9.92 7.63
CA TYR A 377 14.29 9.10 8.32
C TYR A 377 13.11 8.74 7.39
N ALA A 378 12.72 9.64 6.52
CA ALA A 378 11.72 9.37 5.49
C ALA A 378 12.24 8.37 4.43
N CYS A 379 13.50 8.54 3.99
CA CYS A 379 14.17 7.58 3.09
C CYS A 379 14.27 6.19 3.74
N LEU A 380 14.58 6.14 5.04
CA LEU A 380 14.66 4.88 5.79
C LEU A 380 13.30 4.17 5.82
N LEU A 381 12.22 4.89 6.10
CA LEU A 381 10.87 4.30 6.08
C LEU A 381 10.52 3.80 4.68
N GLN A 382 10.77 4.58 3.64
CA GLN A 382 10.46 4.19 2.27
C GLN A 382 11.27 2.96 1.84
N LEU A 383 12.59 2.98 2.03
CA LEU A 383 13.46 1.85 1.70
C LEU A 383 13.02 0.57 2.43
N THR A 384 12.81 0.67 3.75
CA THR A 384 12.38 -0.47 4.56
C THR A 384 11.04 -1.02 4.11
N HIS A 385 10.08 -0.13 3.77
CA HIS A 385 8.78 -0.54 3.25
C HIS A 385 8.92 -1.33 1.94
N HIS A 386 9.70 -0.84 0.98
CA HIS A 386 9.92 -1.52 -0.30
C HIS A 386 10.55 -2.90 -0.11
N LEU A 387 11.57 -3.00 0.75
CA LEU A 387 12.22 -4.27 1.05
C LEU A 387 11.26 -5.28 1.69
N LEU A 388 10.49 -4.86 2.70
CA LEU A 388 9.51 -5.73 3.36
C LEU A 388 8.34 -6.11 2.43
N ALA A 389 7.90 -5.20 1.58
CA ALA A 389 6.86 -5.45 0.60
C ALA A 389 7.30 -6.45 -0.48
N ALA A 390 8.57 -6.43 -0.87
CA ALA A 390 9.14 -7.42 -1.80
C ALA A 390 9.08 -8.87 -1.24
N HIS A 391 9.09 -9.01 0.09
CA HIS A 391 8.91 -10.30 0.78
C HIS A 391 7.45 -10.59 1.17
N GLY A 392 6.49 -9.77 0.73
CA GLY A 392 5.06 -9.96 1.02
C GLY A 392 4.65 -9.67 2.46
N LEU A 393 5.51 -9.02 3.26
CA LEU A 393 5.24 -8.70 4.67
C LEU A 393 4.44 -7.39 4.81
N LEU A 394 4.53 -6.52 3.83
CA LEU A 394 3.79 -5.26 3.74
C LEU A 394 3.08 -5.14 2.39
N PRO A 395 2.07 -4.27 2.30
CA PRO A 395 1.40 -3.98 1.03
C PRO A 395 2.31 -3.36 -0.02
N GLY A 396 2.03 -3.60 -1.32
CA GLY A 396 2.69 -2.94 -2.44
C GLY A 396 3.48 -3.89 -3.36
N GLY A 397 3.87 -5.07 -2.85
CA GLY A 397 4.66 -6.05 -3.63
C GLY A 397 6.06 -5.54 -4.04
N PRO A 398 6.81 -6.30 -4.84
CA PRO A 398 8.10 -5.90 -5.36
C PRO A 398 7.98 -4.64 -6.23
N GLN A 399 8.82 -3.65 -5.97
CA GLN A 399 8.92 -2.41 -6.74
C GLN A 399 10.38 -2.08 -6.98
N GLU A 400 10.66 -1.35 -8.05
CA GLU A 400 11.98 -0.78 -8.28
C GLU A 400 12.29 0.26 -7.19
N ILE A 401 13.45 0.15 -6.58
CA ILE A 401 13.90 1.03 -5.51
C ILE A 401 14.84 2.07 -6.12
N ASP A 402 14.51 3.35 -5.92
CA ASP A 402 15.33 4.46 -6.39
C ASP A 402 16.69 4.45 -5.68
N ASP A 403 17.78 4.48 -6.46
CA ASP A 403 19.15 4.46 -5.98
C ASP A 403 19.46 5.61 -5.00
N SER A 404 18.76 6.74 -5.14
CA SER A 404 18.90 7.90 -4.25
C SER A 404 18.58 7.59 -2.78
N LEU A 405 17.74 6.57 -2.51
CA LEU A 405 17.46 6.12 -1.15
C LEU A 405 18.69 5.47 -0.52
N TYR A 406 19.40 4.63 -1.28
CA TYR A 406 20.62 3.97 -0.82
C TYR A 406 21.75 4.99 -0.62
N GLU A 407 21.87 5.95 -1.54
CA GLU A 407 22.87 7.03 -1.45
C GLU A 407 22.63 7.91 -0.22
N THR A 408 21.39 8.34 0.01
CA THR A 408 21.02 9.19 1.17
C THR A 408 21.27 8.48 2.51
N LEU A 409 21.06 7.16 2.55
CA LEU A 409 21.26 6.35 3.76
C LEU A 409 22.69 5.81 3.89
N HIS A 410 23.56 6.05 2.92
CA HIS A 410 24.93 5.51 2.90
C HIS A 410 25.01 4.00 3.13
N ILE A 411 24.11 3.26 2.48
CA ILE A 411 24.02 1.79 2.56
C ILE A 411 24.03 1.20 1.15
N SER A 412 24.67 0.04 0.95
CA SER A 412 24.56 -0.65 -0.33
C SER A 412 23.27 -1.50 -0.40
N PRO A 413 22.74 -1.74 -1.62
CA PRO A 413 21.56 -2.58 -1.82
C PRO A 413 21.70 -3.96 -1.17
N GLU A 414 22.89 -4.59 -1.28
CA GLU A 414 23.14 -5.93 -0.74
C GLU A 414 23.06 -5.95 0.79
N LYS A 415 23.60 -4.92 1.46
CA LYS A 415 23.54 -4.81 2.93
C LYS A 415 22.12 -4.55 3.42
N ALA A 416 21.35 -3.73 2.69
CA ALA A 416 19.97 -3.47 3.02
C ALA A 416 19.10 -4.73 2.87
N GLN A 417 19.32 -5.49 1.80
CA GLN A 417 18.66 -6.77 1.56
C GLN A 417 19.03 -7.79 2.65
N GLU A 418 20.32 -7.94 2.98
CA GLU A 418 20.80 -8.84 4.06
C GLU A 418 20.15 -8.50 5.41
N ALA A 419 19.95 -7.20 5.69
CA ALA A 419 19.32 -6.77 6.94
C ALA A 419 17.88 -7.28 7.05
N VAL A 420 17.11 -7.22 5.97
CA VAL A 420 15.72 -7.70 5.96
C VAL A 420 15.66 -9.22 5.95
N GLU A 421 16.51 -9.91 5.18
CA GLU A 421 16.55 -11.37 5.15
C GLU A 421 16.79 -11.97 6.54
N ARG A 422 17.69 -11.40 7.32
CA ARG A 422 17.89 -11.84 8.72
C ARG A 422 16.66 -11.63 9.61
N LEU A 423 15.89 -10.60 9.34
CA LEU A 423 14.68 -10.32 10.10
C LEU A 423 13.57 -11.36 9.80
N LEU A 424 13.57 -11.95 8.59
CA LEU A 424 12.60 -13.00 8.24
C LEU A 424 12.68 -14.23 9.16
N ASP A 425 13.87 -14.54 9.69
CA ASP A 425 14.05 -15.64 10.64
C ASP A 425 13.27 -15.41 11.96
N SER A 426 12.88 -14.15 12.25
CA SER A 426 12.14 -13.75 13.46
C SER A 426 10.63 -13.61 13.24
N GLN A 427 10.06 -14.15 12.16
CA GLN A 427 8.66 -13.97 11.80
C GLN A 427 7.67 -14.43 12.89
N GLU A 428 7.98 -15.53 13.56
CA GLU A 428 7.12 -16.03 14.66
C GLU A 428 7.10 -15.07 15.84
N ASP A 429 8.25 -14.51 16.22
CA ASP A 429 8.39 -13.56 17.32
C ASP A 429 7.64 -12.26 17.00
N VAL A 430 7.80 -11.72 15.79
CA VAL A 430 7.07 -10.53 15.33
C VAL A 430 5.56 -10.73 15.43
N THR A 431 5.08 -11.88 14.97
CA THR A 431 3.66 -12.22 15.02
C THR A 431 3.17 -12.37 16.47
N ALA A 432 3.96 -12.99 17.35
CA ALA A 432 3.62 -13.15 18.76
C ALA A 432 3.52 -11.79 19.47
N ILE A 433 4.48 -10.89 19.25
CA ILE A 433 4.47 -9.53 19.79
C ILE A 433 3.26 -8.75 19.26
N ALA A 434 3.02 -8.75 17.95
CA ALA A 434 1.89 -8.06 17.33
C ALA A 434 0.52 -8.54 17.91
N ASN A 435 0.40 -9.83 18.19
CA ASN A 435 -0.80 -10.40 18.82
C ASN A 435 -0.98 -9.96 20.28
N LEU A 436 0.11 -9.78 21.02
CA LEU A 436 0.05 -9.20 22.37
C LEU A 436 -0.42 -7.75 22.34
N MET A 437 0.00 -7.00 21.33
CA MET A 437 -0.36 -5.61 21.11
C MET A 437 -1.81 -5.42 20.63
N SER A 438 -2.44 -6.44 20.09
CA SER A 438 -3.82 -6.42 19.59
C SER A 438 -4.87 -6.66 20.68
N ARG A 439 -4.44 -7.09 21.89
CA ARG A 439 -5.30 -7.37 23.04
C ARG A 439 -5.59 -6.14 23.88
#